data_dfe25fdd342d46f60bd6b9291014c35e
#
_entry.id   dfe25fdd342d46f60bd6b9291014c35e
#
_cell.length_a   1.000
_cell.length_b   1.000
_cell.length_c   1.000
_cell.angle_alpha   90.00
_cell.angle_beta   90.00
_cell.angle_gamma   90.00
#
_symmetry.space_group_name_H-M   'P 1'
#
loop_
_entity.id
_entity.type
_entity.pdbx_description
1 polymer ?
#
loop_
_entity_poly.entity_id
_entity_poly.type
_entity_poly.pdbx_seq_one_letter_code
_entity_poly.pdbx_strand_id
1 'polypeptide(L)'
;MKQVLVVDDSPVIRKIARRILEGMRLQTSEASDGKEALAACSFLMPDAILLDWSMPVLDGFGFLKQLRRMPGGDRPKVVFCTSEYDVAHIARAMHAGADEFMMKPFDREIVQAKFEEIGIG
;
A
#
# COMPACT_ATOMS: atom_id res chain seq x y z
N MET A 1 4.55 15.92 8.27
CA MET A 1 3.43 14.96 8.02
C MET A 1 3.97 13.69 7.40
N LYS A 2 3.41 12.57 7.79
CA LYS A 2 3.81 11.29 7.20
C LYS A 2 3.30 11.16 5.78
N GLN A 3 4.08 10.46 4.95
CA GLN A 3 3.84 10.29 3.52
C GLN A 3 3.30 8.90 3.25
N VAL A 4 2.19 8.80 2.53
CA VAL A 4 1.61 7.52 2.13
C VAL A 4 1.53 7.46 0.60
N LEU A 5 2.08 6.40 0.02
CA LEU A 5 1.96 6.12 -1.40
C LEU A 5 0.78 5.18 -1.61
N VAL A 6 -0.17 5.59 -2.45
CA VAL A 6 -1.34 4.77 -2.79
C VAL A 6 -1.09 4.13 -4.16
N VAL A 7 -1.02 2.81 -4.19
CA VAL A 7 -0.72 2.04 -5.39
C VAL A 7 -1.92 1.18 -5.76
N ASP A 8 -2.57 1.54 -6.86
CA ASP A 8 -3.76 0.83 -7.35
C ASP A 8 -3.94 1.21 -8.82
N ASP A 9 -4.32 0.26 -9.66
CA ASP A 9 -4.55 0.54 -11.09
C ASP A 9 -5.85 1.28 -11.36
N SER A 10 -6.77 1.34 -10.37
CA SER A 10 -8.03 2.06 -10.49
C SER A 10 -7.89 3.52 -10.03
N PRO A 11 -8.08 4.51 -10.92
CA PRO A 11 -8.05 5.92 -10.51
C PRO A 11 -9.11 6.26 -9.48
N VAL A 12 -10.27 5.60 -9.55
CA VAL A 12 -11.37 5.83 -8.61
C VAL A 12 -10.99 5.37 -7.21
N ILE A 13 -10.40 4.18 -7.10
CA ILE A 13 -9.95 3.64 -5.81
C ILE A 13 -8.85 4.52 -5.23
N ARG A 14 -7.89 4.96 -6.06
CA ARG A 14 -6.83 5.86 -5.59
C ARG A 14 -7.42 7.16 -5.01
N LYS A 15 -8.41 7.73 -5.69
CA LYS A 15 -9.06 8.96 -5.24
C LYS A 15 -9.76 8.77 -3.90
N ILE A 16 -10.50 7.67 -3.75
CA ILE A 16 -11.20 7.35 -2.50
C ILE A 16 -10.18 7.17 -1.36
N ALA A 17 -9.15 6.37 -1.59
CA ALA A 17 -8.13 6.10 -0.58
C ALA A 17 -7.41 7.38 -0.15
N ARG A 18 -7.03 8.23 -1.12
CA ARG A 18 -6.36 9.48 -0.82
C ARG A 18 -7.21 10.42 0.02
N ARG A 19 -8.50 10.54 -0.30
CA ARG A 19 -9.42 11.36 0.50
C ARG A 19 -9.49 10.90 1.95
N ILE A 20 -9.56 9.60 2.16
CA ILE A 20 -9.59 9.03 3.51
C ILE A 20 -8.28 9.37 4.25
N LEU A 21 -7.15 9.09 3.61
CA LEU A 21 -5.84 9.30 4.23
C LEU A 21 -5.55 10.78 4.50
N GLU A 22 -5.92 11.65 3.58
CA GLU A 22 -5.75 13.10 3.76
C GLU A 22 -6.63 13.62 4.89
N GLY A 23 -7.82 13.03 5.08
CA GLY A 23 -8.66 13.31 6.23
C GLY A 23 -8.04 12.87 7.56
N MET A 24 -7.06 11.98 7.52
CA MET A 24 -6.28 11.57 8.69
C MET A 24 -4.99 12.40 8.85
N ARG A 25 -4.86 13.49 8.11
CA ARG A 25 -3.70 14.40 8.11
C ARG A 25 -2.42 13.76 7.62
N LEU A 26 -2.55 12.87 6.62
CA LEU A 26 -1.42 12.26 5.94
C LEU A 26 -1.25 12.91 4.58
N GLN A 27 -0.01 13.01 4.11
CA GLN A 27 0.25 13.44 2.74
C GLN A 27 0.22 12.21 1.83
N THR A 28 -0.35 12.35 0.64
CA THR A 28 -0.51 11.20 -0.26
C THR A 28 0.11 11.46 -1.62
N SER A 29 0.58 10.39 -2.23
CA SER A 29 0.97 10.33 -3.62
C SER A 29 0.39 9.05 -4.20
N GLU A 30 0.45 8.88 -5.53
CA GLU A 30 -0.16 7.72 -6.17
C GLU A 30 0.75 7.11 -7.22
N ALA A 31 0.52 5.82 -7.46
CA ALA A 31 1.13 5.07 -8.55
C ALA A 31 0.08 4.11 -9.10
N SER A 32 0.11 3.86 -10.39
CA SER A 32 -0.90 3.02 -11.07
C SER A 32 -0.48 1.56 -11.22
N ASP A 33 0.77 1.24 -10.97
CA ASP A 33 1.30 -0.13 -11.02
C ASP A 33 2.57 -0.24 -10.18
N GLY A 34 3.08 -1.46 -10.07
CA GLY A 34 4.27 -1.72 -9.24
C GLY A 34 5.53 -1.07 -9.76
N LYS A 35 5.68 -0.92 -11.07
CA LYS A 35 6.86 -0.27 -11.64
C LYS A 35 6.88 1.22 -11.33
N GLU A 36 5.74 1.88 -11.50
CA GLU A 36 5.56 3.28 -11.12
C GLU A 36 5.81 3.49 -9.64
N ALA A 37 5.32 2.55 -8.81
CA ALA A 37 5.50 2.59 -7.37
C ALA A 37 6.98 2.48 -6.98
N LEU A 38 7.75 1.61 -7.65
CA LEU A 38 9.19 1.50 -7.39
C LEU A 38 9.92 2.80 -7.74
N ALA A 39 9.55 3.43 -8.85
CA ALA A 39 10.13 4.71 -9.24
C ALA A 39 9.81 5.80 -8.19
N ALA A 40 8.57 5.83 -7.71
CA ALA A 40 8.16 6.78 -6.68
C ALA A 40 8.97 6.57 -5.39
N CYS A 41 9.16 5.32 -4.97
CA CYS A 41 9.95 5.00 -3.77
C CYS A 41 11.43 5.35 -3.94
N SER A 42 11.97 5.23 -5.13
CA SER A 42 13.36 5.63 -5.42
C SER A 42 13.54 7.14 -5.30
N PHE A 43 12.52 7.90 -5.67
CA PHE A 43 12.54 9.36 -5.57
C PHE A 43 12.36 9.84 -4.13
N LEU A 44 11.36 9.29 -3.44
CA LEU A 44 11.08 9.64 -2.04
C LEU A 44 10.45 8.42 -1.38
N MET A 45 11.18 7.81 -0.44
CA MET A 45 10.68 6.64 0.29
C MET A 45 9.56 7.06 1.23
N PRO A 46 8.34 6.54 1.05
CA PRO A 46 7.21 6.92 1.91
C PRO A 46 7.31 6.29 3.29
N ASP A 47 6.49 6.79 4.22
CA ASP A 47 6.36 6.18 5.54
C ASP A 47 5.46 4.95 5.51
N ALA A 48 4.47 4.95 4.61
CA ALA A 48 3.55 3.83 4.44
C ALA A 48 3.12 3.71 2.98
N ILE A 49 2.67 2.52 2.63
CA ILE A 49 2.19 2.21 1.28
C ILE A 49 0.88 1.45 1.41
N LEU A 50 -0.16 1.95 0.74
CA LEU A 50 -1.41 1.21 0.55
C LEU A 50 -1.31 0.56 -0.82
N LEU A 51 -1.22 -0.77 -0.85
CA LEU A 51 -0.80 -1.52 -2.02
C LEU A 51 -1.91 -2.46 -2.51
N ASP A 52 -2.40 -2.21 -3.72
CA ASP A 52 -3.28 -3.16 -4.40
C ASP A 52 -2.47 -4.38 -4.82
N TRP A 53 -3.05 -5.56 -4.63
CA TRP A 53 -2.35 -6.81 -4.92
C TRP A 53 -2.36 -7.17 -6.41
N SER A 54 -3.47 -6.90 -7.09
CA SER A 54 -3.64 -7.28 -8.50
C SER A 54 -3.53 -6.07 -9.41
N MET A 55 -2.41 -5.94 -10.10
CA MET A 55 -2.13 -4.81 -11.00
C MET A 55 -1.39 -5.30 -12.24
N PRO A 56 -1.52 -4.57 -13.37
CA PRO A 56 -0.74 -4.89 -14.56
C PRO A 56 0.73 -4.47 -14.41
N VAL A 57 1.57 -4.89 -15.32
CA VAL A 57 3.00 -4.58 -15.45
C VAL A 57 3.81 -5.25 -14.35
N LEU A 58 3.61 -4.85 -13.11
CA LEU A 58 4.23 -5.46 -11.93
C LEU A 58 3.20 -5.45 -10.82
N ASP A 59 2.80 -6.63 -10.35
CA ASP A 59 1.77 -6.76 -9.31
C ASP A 59 2.29 -6.39 -7.91
N GLY A 60 1.38 -6.42 -6.94
CA GLY A 60 1.72 -6.05 -5.57
C GLY A 60 2.78 -6.93 -4.95
N PHE A 61 2.72 -8.24 -5.21
CA PHE A 61 3.71 -9.19 -4.70
C PHE A 61 5.10 -8.89 -5.26
N GLY A 62 5.19 -8.72 -6.58
CA GLY A 62 6.45 -8.39 -7.24
C GLY A 62 7.03 -7.06 -6.77
N PHE A 63 6.18 -6.06 -6.63
CA PHE A 63 6.59 -4.77 -6.10
C PHE A 63 7.15 -4.90 -4.68
N LEU A 64 6.42 -5.60 -3.81
CA LEU A 64 6.80 -5.72 -2.40
C LEU A 64 8.16 -6.41 -2.25
N LYS A 65 8.40 -7.46 -3.02
CA LYS A 65 9.69 -8.16 -3.00
C LYS A 65 10.83 -7.24 -3.40
N GLN A 66 10.63 -6.45 -4.45
CA GLN A 66 11.65 -5.50 -4.91
C GLN A 66 11.83 -4.34 -3.95
N LEU A 67 10.72 -3.83 -3.38
CA LEU A 67 10.79 -2.77 -2.38
C LEU A 67 11.70 -3.17 -1.21
N ARG A 68 11.47 -4.36 -0.66
CA ARG A 68 12.21 -4.79 0.53
C ARG A 68 13.70 -5.01 0.28
N ARG A 69 14.13 -5.07 -0.99
CA ARG A 69 15.53 -5.16 -1.37
C ARG A 69 16.18 -3.81 -1.68
N MET A 70 15.37 -2.76 -1.76
CA MET A 70 15.87 -1.40 -2.04
C MET A 70 16.54 -0.82 -0.80
N PRO A 71 17.54 0.07 -0.95
CA PRO A 71 18.06 0.84 0.18
C PRO A 71 16.93 1.62 0.86
N GLY A 72 16.76 1.43 2.16
CA GLY A 72 15.68 2.04 2.92
C GLY A 72 14.32 1.40 2.72
N GLY A 73 14.21 0.39 1.87
CA GLY A 73 12.95 -0.26 1.52
C GLY A 73 12.36 -1.16 2.60
N ASP A 74 13.06 -1.37 3.68
CA ASP A 74 12.57 -2.10 4.84
C ASP A 74 11.78 -1.20 5.81
N ARG A 75 11.85 0.11 5.66
CA ARG A 75 11.20 1.07 6.57
C ARG A 75 9.72 1.31 6.33
N PRO A 76 9.23 1.43 5.09
CA PRO A 76 7.80 1.70 4.89
C PRO A 76 6.92 0.61 5.48
N LYS A 77 5.84 1.01 6.13
CA LYS A 77 4.79 0.08 6.53
C LYS A 77 3.91 -0.17 5.31
N VAL A 78 3.58 -1.43 5.06
CA VAL A 78 2.79 -1.80 3.88
C VAL A 78 1.49 -2.46 4.30
N VAL A 79 0.38 -1.84 3.89
CA VAL A 79 -0.97 -2.42 3.99
C VAL A 79 -1.36 -2.86 2.58
N PHE A 80 -1.48 -4.16 2.34
CA PHE A 80 -1.93 -4.59 1.02
C PHE A 80 -3.44 -4.79 0.99
N CYS A 81 -4.02 -4.51 -0.17
CA CYS A 81 -5.45 -4.63 -0.41
C CYS A 81 -5.74 -5.75 -1.38
N THR A 82 -6.75 -6.54 -1.08
CA THR A 82 -7.21 -7.59 -1.99
C THR A 82 -8.73 -7.71 -1.93
N SER A 83 -9.34 -8.13 -3.04
CA SER A 83 -10.77 -8.45 -3.11
C SER A 83 -11.04 -9.92 -2.82
N GLU A 84 -10.00 -10.73 -2.64
CA GLU A 84 -10.11 -12.17 -2.40
C GLU A 84 -9.58 -12.54 -1.03
N TYR A 85 -10.41 -13.20 -0.23
CA TYR A 85 -9.97 -13.74 1.04
C TYR A 85 -9.46 -15.16 0.82
N ASP A 86 -8.16 -15.29 0.71
CA ASP A 86 -7.46 -16.57 0.53
C ASP A 86 -6.30 -16.59 1.53
N VAL A 87 -6.35 -17.51 2.47
CA VAL A 87 -5.36 -17.60 3.54
C VAL A 87 -3.95 -17.77 2.99
N ALA A 88 -3.76 -18.61 1.96
CA ALA A 88 -2.45 -18.83 1.36
C ALA A 88 -1.92 -17.56 0.68
N HIS A 89 -2.78 -16.83 0.02
CA HIS A 89 -2.46 -15.59 -0.66
C HIS A 89 -2.05 -14.50 0.35
N ILE A 90 -2.83 -14.37 1.42
CA ILE A 90 -2.54 -13.42 2.50
C ILE A 90 -1.21 -13.78 3.18
N ALA A 91 -1.00 -15.06 3.48
CA ALA A 91 0.23 -15.52 4.08
C ALA A 91 1.45 -15.22 3.22
N ARG A 92 1.35 -15.38 1.89
CA ARG A 92 2.43 -15.04 0.96
C ARG A 92 2.77 -13.56 1.01
N ALA A 93 1.76 -12.70 1.06
CA ALA A 93 1.97 -11.26 1.13
C ALA A 93 2.66 -10.85 2.44
N MET A 94 2.18 -11.38 3.55
CA MET A 94 2.78 -11.10 4.85
C MET A 94 4.21 -11.60 4.92
N HIS A 95 4.47 -12.79 4.39
CA HIS A 95 5.82 -13.35 4.33
C HIS A 95 6.76 -12.53 3.45
N ALA A 96 6.23 -11.94 2.38
CA ALA A 96 7.00 -11.09 1.47
C ALA A 96 7.35 -9.73 2.09
N GLY A 97 6.76 -9.39 3.23
CA GLY A 97 7.09 -8.18 3.96
C GLY A 97 5.97 -7.17 4.15
N ALA A 98 4.72 -7.55 3.90
CA ALA A 98 3.57 -6.70 4.24
C ALA A 98 3.39 -6.68 5.76
N ASP A 99 2.91 -5.56 6.28
CA ASP A 99 2.70 -5.38 7.72
C ASP A 99 1.25 -5.65 8.11
N GLU A 100 0.32 -5.43 7.19
CA GLU A 100 -1.10 -5.65 7.42
C GLU A 100 -1.81 -5.87 6.09
N PHE A 101 -3.04 -6.38 6.14
CA PHE A 101 -3.86 -6.52 4.93
C PHE A 101 -5.25 -5.94 5.17
N MET A 102 -5.94 -5.63 4.08
CA MET A 102 -7.26 -5.05 4.11
C MET A 102 -8.06 -5.57 2.92
N MET A 103 -9.34 -5.85 3.14
CA MET A 103 -10.21 -6.32 2.07
C MET A 103 -10.83 -5.16 1.32
N LYS A 104 -11.09 -5.34 0.02
CA LYS A 104 -11.92 -4.45 -0.79
C LYS A 104 -13.34 -5.00 -0.85
N PRO A 105 -14.36 -4.16 -0.79
CA PRO A 105 -14.30 -2.72 -0.64
C PRO A 105 -13.95 -2.31 0.80
N PHE A 106 -13.27 -1.20 0.95
CA PHE A 106 -12.94 -0.65 2.27
C PHE A 106 -13.63 0.69 2.48
N ASP A 107 -13.75 1.10 3.73
CA ASP A 107 -14.29 2.39 4.12
C ASP A 107 -13.30 3.13 5.02
N ARG A 108 -13.69 4.33 5.45
CA ARG A 108 -12.85 5.15 6.31
C ARG A 108 -12.47 4.44 7.61
N GLU A 109 -13.43 3.77 8.26
CA GLU A 109 -13.18 3.11 9.54
C GLU A 109 -12.15 2.00 9.40
N ILE A 110 -12.24 1.21 8.34
CA ILE A 110 -11.31 0.11 8.08
C ILE A 110 -9.91 0.67 7.81
N VAL A 111 -9.79 1.65 6.94
CA VAL A 111 -8.49 2.26 6.61
C VAL A 111 -7.87 2.88 7.86
N GLN A 112 -8.65 3.62 8.62
CA GLN A 112 -8.17 4.26 9.84
C GLN A 112 -7.67 3.23 10.85
N ALA A 113 -8.44 2.17 11.08
CA ALA A 113 -8.05 1.11 12.02
C ALA A 113 -6.75 0.43 11.59
N LYS A 114 -6.61 0.10 10.31
CA LYS A 114 -5.39 -0.57 9.80
C LYS A 114 -4.16 0.31 9.91
N PHE A 115 -4.29 1.59 9.59
CA PHE A 115 -3.16 2.52 9.68
C PHE A 115 -2.78 2.82 11.12
N GLU A 116 -3.74 2.84 12.04
CA GLU A 116 -3.45 2.97 13.46
C GLU A 116 -2.71 1.73 13.98
N GLU A 117 -3.11 0.53 13.56
CA GLU A 117 -2.44 -0.72 13.96
C GLU A 117 -0.95 -0.73 13.59
N ILE A 118 -0.60 -0.15 12.48
CA ILE A 118 0.80 -0.10 12.03
C ILE A 118 1.54 1.15 12.50
N GLY A 119 0.88 1.97 13.31
CA GLY A 119 1.53 3.14 13.92
C GLY A 119 1.64 4.37 13.02
N ILE A 120 0.85 4.45 11.96
CA ILE A 120 0.89 5.56 11.00
C ILE A 120 -0.25 6.56 11.22
N GLY A 121 -1.39 6.08 11.63
CA GLY A 121 -2.59 6.91 11.81
C GLY A 121 -2.69 7.66 13.12
#